data_a639940a6fbb4db920a925a693d6054c
#
_entry.id   a639940a6fbb4db920a925a693d6054c
#
_cell.length_a   1.000
_cell.length_b   1.000
_cell.length_c   1.000
_cell.angle_alpha   90.00
_cell.angle_beta   90.00
_cell.angle_gamma   90.00
#
_symmetry.space_group_name_H-M   'P 1'
#
loop_
_entity.id
_entity.type
_entity.pdbx_description
1 polymer ?
#
loop_
_entity_poly.entity_id
_entity_poly.type
_entity_poly.pdbx_seq_one_letter_code
_entity_poly.pdbx_strand_id
1 'polypeptide(L)'
;MPACQIVGISVRTYERWLEAGKIKEDQRALTKRKPPANKLSEIEYQAVLNTVKQPQFADLPPSQIVPTLADKGVYIASESTFYRILRKEHYNHHRGRAKKAEKAKLPTTHIARRPNEVWSWDITFLSSYTRGRYFKLYLIMDIFSRKIVAWEVWEEEKGELASILIERAALSEKIGRKPLILHSDNGGPMKSYTLKAKLEELGIFSSYSRPRVSNDNPYSESLFRT
;
A
#
# COMPACT_ATOMS: atom_id res chain seq x y z
N MET A 1 41.80 -19.90 -22.58
CA MET A 1 41.87 -18.57 -21.96
C MET A 1 41.12 -18.58 -20.61
N PRO A 2 41.84 -18.80 -19.51
CA PRO A 2 41.21 -18.98 -18.18
C PRO A 2 40.44 -17.73 -17.70
N ALA A 3 40.85 -16.53 -18.10
CA ALA A 3 40.17 -15.29 -17.70
C ALA A 3 38.71 -15.20 -18.18
N CYS A 4 38.39 -15.69 -19.39
CA CYS A 4 37.04 -15.69 -19.92
C CYS A 4 36.11 -16.64 -19.13
N GLN A 5 36.66 -17.76 -18.64
CA GLN A 5 35.91 -18.70 -17.81
C GLN A 5 35.60 -18.11 -16.43
N ILE A 6 36.55 -17.38 -15.85
CA ILE A 6 36.35 -16.71 -14.55
C ILE A 6 35.25 -15.65 -14.63
N VAL A 7 35.18 -14.89 -15.72
CA VAL A 7 34.21 -13.83 -15.96
C VAL A 7 32.87 -14.35 -16.53
N GLY A 8 32.78 -15.63 -16.90
CA GLY A 8 31.57 -16.25 -17.44
C GLY A 8 31.20 -15.81 -18.87
N ILE A 9 32.17 -15.37 -19.66
CA ILE A 9 31.99 -15.00 -21.08
C ILE A 9 32.64 -16.01 -22.01
N SER A 10 32.04 -16.23 -23.18
CA SER A 10 32.69 -17.10 -24.20
C SER A 10 33.94 -16.41 -24.82
N VAL A 11 34.94 -17.21 -25.13
CA VAL A 11 36.16 -16.73 -25.85
C VAL A 11 35.76 -16.01 -27.13
N ARG A 12 34.82 -16.57 -27.89
CA ARG A 12 34.30 -15.97 -29.13
C ARG A 12 33.63 -14.60 -28.90
N THR A 13 32.97 -14.38 -27.75
CA THR A 13 32.42 -13.07 -27.41
C THR A 13 33.54 -12.06 -27.15
N TYR A 14 34.56 -12.49 -26.43
CA TYR A 14 35.74 -11.66 -26.16
C TYR A 14 36.51 -11.29 -27.44
N GLU A 15 36.77 -12.25 -28.33
CA GLU A 15 37.43 -12.03 -29.63
C GLU A 15 36.62 -11.04 -30.49
N ARG A 16 35.29 -11.21 -30.58
CA ARG A 16 34.42 -10.26 -31.30
C ARG A 16 34.46 -8.84 -30.75
N TRP A 17 34.67 -8.68 -29.46
CA TRP A 17 34.84 -7.35 -28.86
C TRP A 17 36.20 -6.73 -29.21
N LEU A 18 37.22 -7.55 -29.45
CA LEU A 18 38.55 -7.11 -29.80
C LEU A 18 38.77 -6.94 -31.31
N GLU A 19 37.91 -7.49 -32.17
CA GLU A 19 38.04 -7.42 -33.64
C GLU A 19 38.26 -6.00 -34.19
N ALA A 20 37.84 -4.97 -33.42
CA ALA A 20 38.02 -3.56 -33.81
C ALA A 20 39.20 -2.87 -33.08
N GLY A 21 40.07 -3.63 -32.40
CA GLY A 21 41.24 -3.09 -31.68
C GLY A 21 40.95 -2.27 -30.43
N LYS A 22 39.66 -1.99 -30.13
CA LYS A 22 39.21 -1.31 -28.92
C LYS A 22 37.81 -1.83 -28.52
N ILE A 23 37.57 -1.95 -27.22
CA ILE A 23 36.23 -2.21 -26.69
C ILE A 23 35.35 -1.01 -27.07
N LYS A 24 34.36 -1.25 -27.92
CA LYS A 24 33.39 -0.22 -28.31
C LYS A 24 32.33 -0.08 -27.22
N GLU A 25 31.91 1.16 -26.93
CA GLU A 25 30.75 1.43 -26.12
C GLU A 25 29.49 0.76 -26.71
N ASP A 26 28.57 0.38 -25.86
CA ASP A 26 27.29 -0.25 -26.26
C ASP A 26 26.46 0.70 -27.14
N GLN A 27 26.43 0.44 -28.43
CA GLN A 27 25.70 1.24 -29.42
C GLN A 27 24.20 0.88 -29.48
N ARG A 28 23.74 -0.13 -28.71
CA ARG A 28 22.33 -0.56 -28.75
C ARG A 28 21.37 0.53 -28.33
N ALA A 29 21.78 1.38 -27.39
CA ALA A 29 20.97 2.53 -26.94
C ALA A 29 20.85 3.62 -28.01
N LEU A 30 21.85 3.74 -28.91
CA LEU A 30 21.91 4.76 -29.98
C LEU A 30 21.31 4.26 -31.29
N THR A 31 21.09 2.95 -31.43
CA THR A 31 20.58 2.36 -32.65
C THR A 31 19.11 2.69 -32.84
N LYS A 32 18.75 3.49 -33.83
CA LYS A 32 17.38 3.74 -34.25
C LYS A 32 16.73 2.45 -34.74
N ARG A 33 15.88 1.85 -33.96
CA ARG A 33 15.12 0.65 -34.38
C ARG A 33 14.11 1.05 -35.45
N LYS A 34 13.97 0.23 -36.50
CA LYS A 34 12.88 0.39 -37.46
C LYS A 34 11.54 0.31 -36.72
N PRO A 35 10.57 1.18 -37.02
CA PRO A 35 9.25 1.09 -36.43
C PRO A 35 8.65 -0.30 -36.72
N PRO A 36 7.95 -0.93 -35.78
CA PRO A 36 7.29 -2.21 -36.03
C PRO A 36 6.22 -2.07 -37.11
N ALA A 37 5.99 -3.13 -37.87
CA ALA A 37 5.05 -3.13 -39.00
C ALA A 37 3.60 -2.77 -38.59
N ASN A 38 3.24 -3.01 -37.32
CA ASN A 38 1.91 -2.72 -36.75
C ASN A 38 1.86 -1.34 -36.05
N LYS A 39 2.84 -0.47 -36.28
CA LYS A 39 2.78 0.89 -35.78
C LYS A 39 1.68 1.65 -36.49
N LEU A 40 0.76 2.27 -35.74
CA LEU A 40 -0.28 3.13 -36.29
C LEU A 40 0.34 4.22 -37.19
N SER A 41 -0.27 4.43 -38.34
CA SER A 41 -0.01 5.58 -39.19
C SER A 41 -0.46 6.88 -38.48
N GLU A 42 0.01 8.01 -38.98
CA GLU A 42 -0.43 9.31 -38.45
C GLU A 42 -1.95 9.53 -38.64
N ILE A 43 -2.50 9.04 -39.75
CA ILE A 43 -3.93 9.10 -40.02
C ILE A 43 -4.74 8.34 -38.95
N GLU A 44 -4.33 7.11 -38.63
CA GLU A 44 -4.99 6.30 -37.60
C GLU A 44 -4.81 6.91 -36.20
N TYR A 45 -3.65 7.50 -35.94
CA TYR A 45 -3.39 8.23 -34.68
C TYR A 45 -4.35 9.41 -34.53
N GLN A 46 -4.51 10.22 -35.56
CA GLN A 46 -5.46 11.34 -35.55
C GLN A 46 -6.93 10.86 -35.50
N ALA A 47 -7.23 9.73 -36.11
CA ALA A 47 -8.57 9.13 -36.03
C ALA A 47 -8.92 8.76 -34.56
N VAL A 48 -7.99 8.21 -33.80
CA VAL A 48 -8.18 7.94 -32.36
C VAL A 48 -8.48 9.24 -31.60
N LEU A 49 -7.69 10.30 -31.83
CA LEU A 49 -7.88 11.58 -31.14
C LEU A 49 -9.22 12.24 -31.48
N ASN A 50 -9.58 12.22 -32.77
CA ASN A 50 -10.83 12.79 -33.23
C ASN A 50 -12.04 12.02 -32.67
N THR A 51 -11.93 10.70 -32.57
CA THR A 51 -12.99 9.87 -31.97
C THR A 51 -13.24 10.23 -30.52
N VAL A 52 -12.19 10.34 -29.72
CA VAL A 52 -12.32 10.65 -28.27
C VAL A 52 -12.87 12.06 -28.04
N LYS A 53 -12.61 13.00 -28.95
CA LYS A 53 -13.13 14.38 -28.87
C LYS A 53 -14.60 14.53 -29.25
N GLN A 54 -15.22 13.50 -29.81
CA GLN A 54 -16.66 13.56 -30.16
C GLN A 54 -17.50 13.67 -28.86
N PRO A 55 -18.56 14.48 -28.84
CA PRO A 55 -19.38 14.69 -27.64
C PRO A 55 -19.93 13.38 -27.07
N GLN A 56 -20.28 12.42 -27.91
CA GLN A 56 -20.79 11.11 -27.48
C GLN A 56 -19.74 10.23 -26.78
N PHE A 57 -18.43 10.48 -26.95
CA PHE A 57 -17.34 9.72 -26.41
C PHE A 57 -16.49 10.49 -25.37
N ALA A 58 -16.73 11.78 -25.23
CA ALA A 58 -15.90 12.66 -24.39
C ALA A 58 -15.83 12.20 -22.93
N ASP A 59 -16.90 11.61 -22.40
CA ASP A 59 -16.99 11.15 -21.01
C ASP A 59 -16.74 9.63 -20.86
N LEU A 60 -16.54 8.91 -21.96
CA LEU A 60 -16.37 7.46 -21.92
C LEU A 60 -14.90 7.05 -21.86
N PRO A 61 -14.55 6.01 -21.11
CA PRO A 61 -13.22 5.42 -21.15
C PRO A 61 -13.02 4.60 -22.43
N PRO A 62 -11.77 4.40 -22.88
CA PRO A 62 -11.45 3.54 -24.02
C PRO A 62 -12.06 2.14 -23.96
N SER A 63 -12.22 1.57 -22.77
CA SER A 63 -12.90 0.27 -22.56
C SER A 63 -14.37 0.24 -22.94
N GLN A 64 -15.01 1.39 -23.08
CA GLN A 64 -16.38 1.53 -23.59
C GLN A 64 -16.40 2.05 -25.04
N ILE A 65 -15.46 2.93 -25.40
CA ILE A 65 -15.38 3.49 -26.76
C ILE A 65 -15.08 2.40 -27.78
N VAL A 66 -14.07 1.56 -27.54
CA VAL A 66 -13.62 0.54 -28.50
C VAL A 66 -14.72 -0.50 -28.78
N PRO A 67 -15.40 -1.09 -27.80
CA PRO A 67 -16.55 -1.96 -28.07
C PRO A 67 -17.69 -1.26 -28.81
N THR A 68 -18.04 -0.02 -28.42
CA THR A 68 -19.09 0.75 -29.07
C THR A 68 -18.78 1.02 -30.55
N LEU A 69 -17.51 1.25 -30.90
CA LEU A 69 -17.09 1.38 -32.31
C LEU A 69 -17.16 0.04 -33.03
N ALA A 70 -16.74 -1.05 -32.36
CA ALA A 70 -16.81 -2.40 -32.93
C ALA A 70 -18.26 -2.81 -33.26
N ASP A 71 -19.22 -2.48 -32.39
CA ASP A 71 -20.65 -2.72 -32.62
C ASP A 71 -21.16 -1.96 -33.86
N LYS A 72 -20.53 -0.83 -34.20
CA LYS A 72 -20.82 -0.05 -35.42
C LYS A 72 -19.99 -0.52 -36.63
N GLY A 73 -19.24 -1.61 -36.50
CA GLY A 73 -18.40 -2.13 -37.58
C GLY A 73 -17.11 -1.34 -37.79
N VAL A 74 -16.73 -0.45 -36.88
CA VAL A 74 -15.53 0.41 -36.97
C VAL A 74 -14.45 -0.09 -36.02
N TYR A 75 -13.27 -0.42 -36.56
CA TYR A 75 -12.10 -0.76 -35.78
C TYR A 75 -10.95 0.17 -36.18
N ILE A 76 -10.44 0.96 -35.22
CA ILE A 76 -9.32 1.88 -35.45
C ILE A 76 -8.05 1.30 -34.76
N ALA A 77 -8.14 0.94 -33.50
CA ALA A 77 -7.05 0.41 -32.72
C ALA A 77 -7.56 -0.32 -31.47
N SER A 78 -6.67 -1.10 -30.83
CA SER A 78 -7.00 -1.78 -29.58
C SER A 78 -7.19 -0.77 -28.43
N GLU A 79 -7.92 -1.19 -27.41
CA GLU A 79 -8.14 -0.43 -26.18
C GLU A 79 -6.81 0.04 -25.54
N SER A 80 -5.82 -0.85 -25.44
CA SER A 80 -4.48 -0.52 -24.93
C SER A 80 -3.79 0.59 -25.72
N THR A 81 -4.02 0.63 -27.04
CA THR A 81 -3.48 1.67 -27.91
C THR A 81 -4.17 3.02 -27.67
N PHE A 82 -5.50 3.03 -27.50
CA PHE A 82 -6.23 4.23 -27.10
C PHE A 82 -5.69 4.78 -25.78
N TYR A 83 -5.55 3.95 -24.74
CA TYR A 83 -4.97 4.39 -23.46
C TYR A 83 -3.56 4.94 -23.60
N ARG A 84 -2.71 4.33 -24.43
CA ARG A 84 -1.34 4.79 -24.67
C ARG A 84 -1.30 6.16 -25.34
N ILE A 85 -2.14 6.38 -26.35
CA ILE A 85 -2.26 7.66 -27.06
C ILE A 85 -2.77 8.74 -26.12
N LEU A 86 -3.87 8.49 -25.41
CA LEU A 86 -4.46 9.44 -24.47
C LEU A 86 -3.50 9.82 -23.35
N ARG A 87 -2.67 8.88 -22.89
CA ARG A 87 -1.62 9.16 -21.89
C ARG A 87 -0.53 10.06 -22.47
N LYS A 88 -0.11 9.82 -23.69
CA LYS A 88 0.90 10.63 -24.41
C LYS A 88 0.40 12.06 -24.62
N GLU A 89 -0.85 12.23 -24.99
CA GLU A 89 -1.47 13.54 -25.23
C GLU A 89 -2.02 14.20 -23.96
N HIS A 90 -1.72 13.63 -22.77
CA HIS A 90 -2.20 14.16 -21.48
C HIS A 90 -3.73 14.27 -21.35
N TYR A 91 -4.50 13.51 -22.12
CA TYR A 91 -5.96 13.45 -21.99
C TYR A 91 -6.42 12.52 -20.84
N ASN A 92 -5.55 11.69 -20.28
CA ASN A 92 -5.83 10.86 -19.11
C ASN A 92 -5.63 11.66 -17.82
N HIS A 93 -6.29 12.79 -17.68
CA HIS A 93 -6.30 13.51 -16.43
C HIS A 93 -7.33 12.92 -15.46
N HIS A 94 -7.01 12.98 -14.20
CA HIS A 94 -7.87 12.58 -13.11
C HIS A 94 -9.20 13.35 -13.21
N ARG A 95 -10.30 12.67 -13.46
CA ARG A 95 -11.63 13.28 -13.44
C ARG A 95 -11.84 13.85 -12.03
N GLY A 96 -12.15 15.13 -11.91
CA GLY A 96 -12.13 15.95 -10.70
C GLY A 96 -12.91 15.49 -9.47
N ARG A 97 -13.56 14.31 -9.49
CA ARG A 97 -14.19 13.67 -8.31
C ARG A 97 -13.30 12.71 -7.54
N ALA A 98 -12.22 12.22 -8.11
CA ALA A 98 -11.28 11.39 -7.36
C ALA A 98 -10.17 12.30 -6.82
N LYS A 99 -10.09 12.46 -5.51
CA LYS A 99 -8.97 13.15 -4.84
C LYS A 99 -7.66 12.55 -5.37
N LYS A 100 -6.73 13.42 -5.79
CA LYS A 100 -5.35 13.02 -6.04
C LYS A 100 -4.93 12.10 -4.91
N ALA A 101 -4.36 10.93 -5.24
CA ALA A 101 -3.80 10.06 -4.21
C ALA A 101 -2.77 10.89 -3.44
N GLU A 102 -3.10 11.25 -2.21
CA GLU A 102 -2.13 11.90 -1.31
C GLU A 102 -0.97 10.92 -1.16
N LYS A 103 0.25 11.42 -1.30
CA LYS A 103 1.44 10.61 -1.00
C LYS A 103 1.24 10.03 0.39
N ALA A 104 1.26 8.71 0.49
CA ALA A 104 1.13 8.03 1.77
C ALA A 104 2.14 8.64 2.76
N LYS A 105 1.64 9.15 3.87
CA LYS A 105 2.51 9.66 4.94
C LYS A 105 3.44 8.53 5.35
N LEU A 106 4.71 8.84 5.60
CA LEU A 106 5.64 7.88 6.16
C LEU A 106 5.07 7.33 7.48
N PRO A 107 5.22 6.02 7.75
CA PRO A 107 4.77 5.46 9.01
C PRO A 107 5.49 6.13 10.17
N THR A 108 4.77 6.43 11.22
CA THR A 108 5.40 6.82 12.49
C THR A 108 6.04 5.58 13.09
N THR A 109 7.35 5.48 12.98
CA THR A 109 8.08 4.33 13.51
C THR A 109 8.43 4.57 14.97
N HIS A 110 7.90 3.75 15.87
CA HIS A 110 8.26 3.75 17.28
C HIS A 110 9.17 2.54 17.55
N ILE A 111 10.35 2.79 18.09
CA ILE A 111 11.32 1.75 18.45
C ILE A 111 11.34 1.62 19.96
N ALA A 112 10.87 0.48 20.47
CA ALA A 112 10.99 0.15 21.87
C ALA A 112 12.39 -0.41 22.14
N ARG A 113 13.11 0.14 23.11
CA ARG A 113 14.45 -0.29 23.56
C ARG A 113 14.42 -0.99 24.91
N ARG A 114 13.33 -0.85 25.64
CA ARG A 114 13.10 -1.42 26.96
C ARG A 114 11.62 -1.78 27.12
N PRO A 115 11.27 -2.65 28.07
CA PRO A 115 9.87 -2.93 28.40
C PRO A 115 9.13 -1.65 28.81
N ASN A 116 7.86 -1.59 28.44
CA ASN A 116 6.94 -0.51 28.79
C ASN A 116 7.29 0.86 28.17
N GLU A 117 7.94 0.89 27.01
CA GLU A 117 8.12 2.10 26.18
C GLU A 117 7.05 2.21 25.09
N VAL A 118 6.70 1.09 24.46
CA VAL A 118 5.68 1.03 23.42
C VAL A 118 4.81 -0.20 23.61
N TRP A 119 3.52 0.03 23.78
CA TRP A 119 2.52 -1.02 23.77
C TRP A 119 1.76 -1.01 22.46
N SER A 120 1.46 -2.18 21.94
CA SER A 120 0.51 -2.38 20.83
C SER A 120 -0.79 -2.90 21.43
N TRP A 121 -1.93 -2.37 20.97
CA TRP A 121 -3.21 -2.92 21.36
C TRP A 121 -4.16 -3.06 20.17
N ASP A 122 -5.05 -4.03 20.28
CA ASP A 122 -5.97 -4.36 19.24
C ASP A 122 -7.16 -5.14 19.77
N ILE A 123 -8.23 -5.22 18.99
CA ILE A 123 -9.45 -5.95 19.32
C ILE A 123 -9.68 -7.03 18.26
N THR A 124 -9.80 -8.28 18.66
CA THR A 124 -10.15 -9.37 17.76
C THR A 124 -11.47 -10.04 18.16
N PHE A 125 -12.07 -10.73 17.20
CA PHE A 125 -13.35 -11.39 17.38
C PHE A 125 -13.13 -12.86 17.73
N LEU A 126 -13.69 -13.27 18.85
CA LEU A 126 -13.75 -14.67 19.27
C LEU A 126 -15.12 -15.24 18.94
N SER A 127 -15.16 -16.32 18.17
CA SER A 127 -16.41 -17.02 17.86
C SER A 127 -17.05 -17.61 19.09
N SER A 128 -18.37 -17.40 19.26
CA SER A 128 -19.17 -18.09 20.26
C SER A 128 -19.63 -19.44 19.73
N TYR A 129 -20.12 -20.32 20.60
CA TYR A 129 -20.82 -21.54 20.20
C TYR A 129 -22.09 -21.26 19.37
N THR A 130 -22.68 -20.09 19.51
CA THR A 130 -23.85 -19.68 18.74
C THR A 130 -23.38 -19.00 17.45
N ARG A 131 -23.78 -19.53 16.30
CA ARG A 131 -23.46 -18.99 14.99
C ARG A 131 -23.89 -17.52 14.87
N GLY A 132 -22.97 -16.64 14.48
CA GLY A 132 -23.22 -15.22 14.30
C GLY A 132 -23.04 -14.37 15.56
N ARG A 133 -22.76 -14.98 16.72
CA ARG A 133 -22.41 -14.27 17.96
C ARG A 133 -20.89 -14.30 18.16
N TYR A 134 -20.29 -13.13 18.45
CA TYR A 134 -18.86 -12.96 18.65
C TYR A 134 -18.61 -12.18 19.93
N PHE A 135 -17.62 -12.63 20.69
CA PHE A 135 -17.03 -11.84 21.76
C PHE A 135 -15.87 -11.00 21.23
N LYS A 136 -15.49 -9.97 21.93
CA LYS A 136 -14.43 -9.03 21.62
C LYS A 136 -13.29 -9.24 22.58
N LEU A 137 -12.17 -9.77 22.10
CA LEU A 137 -10.96 -9.85 22.90
C LEU A 137 -10.16 -8.56 22.70
N TYR A 138 -10.04 -7.79 23.76
CA TYR A 138 -9.15 -6.65 23.85
C TYR A 138 -7.81 -7.14 24.38
N LEU A 139 -6.73 -6.79 23.71
CA LEU A 139 -5.41 -7.28 24.05
C LEU A 139 -4.38 -6.16 23.95
N ILE A 140 -3.57 -6.02 24.98
CA ILE A 140 -2.44 -5.09 25.07
C ILE A 140 -1.16 -5.90 25.19
N MET A 141 -0.18 -5.64 24.33
CA MET A 141 1.11 -6.31 24.29
C MET A 141 2.26 -5.30 24.33
N ASP A 142 3.25 -5.55 25.14
CA ASP A 142 4.50 -4.80 25.10
C ASP A 142 5.35 -5.21 23.89
N ILE A 143 5.70 -4.24 23.04
CA ILE A 143 6.41 -4.52 21.79
C ILE A 143 7.82 -5.05 22.03
N PHE A 144 8.52 -4.60 23.08
CA PHE A 144 9.88 -5.03 23.36
C PHE A 144 9.92 -6.46 23.88
N SER A 145 9.22 -6.76 24.97
CA SER A 145 9.26 -8.06 25.65
C SER A 145 8.33 -9.11 25.04
N ARG A 146 7.38 -8.71 24.20
CA ARG A 146 6.28 -9.55 23.67
C ARG A 146 5.33 -10.05 24.74
N LYS A 147 5.43 -9.52 25.96
CA LYS A 147 4.53 -9.85 27.07
C LYS A 147 3.13 -9.34 26.74
N ILE A 148 2.13 -10.18 26.95
CA ILE A 148 0.74 -9.73 27.05
C ILE A 148 0.60 -8.98 28.36
N VAL A 149 0.43 -7.68 28.29
CA VAL A 149 0.34 -6.80 29.46
C VAL A 149 -1.04 -6.89 30.10
N ALA A 150 -2.06 -6.86 29.29
CA ALA A 150 -3.44 -7.02 29.72
C ALA A 150 -4.31 -7.58 28.60
N TRP A 151 -5.36 -8.29 28.98
CA TRP A 151 -6.39 -8.74 28.04
C TRP A 151 -7.72 -8.89 28.78
N GLU A 152 -8.81 -8.71 28.05
CA GLU A 152 -10.16 -8.97 28.58
C GLU A 152 -11.13 -9.25 27.42
N VAL A 153 -12.20 -9.99 27.73
CA VAL A 153 -13.21 -10.39 26.75
C VAL A 153 -14.54 -9.74 27.10
N TRP A 154 -15.11 -9.01 26.14
CA TRP A 154 -16.42 -8.36 26.28
C TRP A 154 -17.34 -8.72 25.12
N GLU A 155 -18.61 -8.38 25.27
CA GLU A 155 -19.60 -8.59 24.20
C GLU A 155 -19.64 -7.42 23.21
N GLU A 156 -19.13 -6.26 23.58
CA GLU A 156 -19.24 -5.02 22.84
C GLU A 156 -17.89 -4.34 22.62
N GLU A 157 -17.81 -3.52 21.58
CA GLU A 157 -16.68 -2.63 21.34
C GLU A 157 -17.00 -1.23 21.82
N LYS A 158 -16.42 -0.82 22.95
CA LYS A 158 -16.62 0.50 23.55
C LYS A 158 -15.30 1.10 24.03
N GLY A 159 -15.18 2.42 23.90
CA GLY A 159 -14.01 3.16 24.40
C GLY A 159 -13.87 3.14 25.91
N GLU A 160 -14.99 3.05 26.63
CA GLU A 160 -15.04 2.93 28.09
C GLU A 160 -14.37 1.65 28.57
N LEU A 161 -14.65 0.52 27.90
CA LEU A 161 -14.03 -0.78 28.20
C LEU A 161 -12.53 -0.75 27.94
N ALA A 162 -12.12 -0.15 26.83
CA ALA A 162 -10.71 0.07 26.53
C ALA A 162 -10.02 0.93 27.60
N SER A 163 -10.68 1.98 28.09
CA SER A 163 -10.16 2.85 29.15
C SER A 163 -9.91 2.10 30.44
N ILE A 164 -10.84 1.24 30.85
CA ILE A 164 -10.72 0.40 32.04
C ILE A 164 -9.55 -0.57 31.91
N LEU A 165 -9.41 -1.23 30.76
CA LEU A 165 -8.33 -2.19 30.52
C LEU A 165 -6.96 -1.50 30.58
N ILE A 166 -6.82 -0.34 29.94
CA ILE A 166 -5.56 0.41 29.91
C ILE A 166 -5.19 0.94 31.28
N GLU A 167 -6.15 1.43 32.05
CA GLU A 167 -5.91 1.87 33.43
C GLU A 167 -5.38 0.71 34.30
N ARG A 168 -6.03 -0.44 34.24
CA ARG A 168 -5.56 -1.67 34.95
C ARG A 168 -4.16 -2.09 34.51
N ALA A 169 -3.90 -2.05 33.18
CA ALA A 169 -2.59 -2.36 32.62
C ALA A 169 -1.52 -1.41 33.16
N ALA A 170 -1.77 -0.11 33.12
CA ALA A 170 -0.85 0.92 33.59
C ALA A 170 -0.54 0.78 35.10
N LEU A 171 -1.55 0.48 35.90
CA LEU A 171 -1.38 0.22 37.34
C LEU A 171 -0.57 -1.06 37.60
N SER A 172 -0.90 -2.16 36.91
CA SER A 172 -0.22 -3.46 37.07
C SER A 172 1.26 -3.37 36.68
N GLU A 173 1.58 -2.67 35.61
CA GLU A 173 2.96 -2.48 35.14
C GLU A 173 3.69 -1.31 35.81
N LYS A 174 3.02 -0.63 36.74
CA LYS A 174 3.60 0.51 37.50
C LYS A 174 4.18 1.58 36.57
N ILE A 175 3.44 1.92 35.51
CA ILE A 175 3.91 2.87 34.48
C ILE A 175 4.19 4.23 35.12
N GLY A 176 3.34 4.70 36.02
CA GLY A 176 3.46 5.99 36.67
C GLY A 176 3.54 7.12 35.63
N ARG A 177 4.55 8.00 35.78
CA ARG A 177 4.79 9.13 34.85
C ARG A 177 5.86 8.80 33.78
N LYS A 178 6.17 7.53 33.55
CA LYS A 178 7.12 7.15 32.49
C LYS A 178 6.47 7.34 31.12
N PRO A 179 7.19 7.88 30.16
CA PRO A 179 6.65 8.05 28.81
C PRO A 179 6.36 6.67 28.20
N LEU A 180 5.09 6.42 27.89
CA LEU A 180 4.61 5.22 27.22
C LEU A 180 3.84 5.61 25.98
N ILE A 181 4.08 4.92 24.89
CA ILE A 181 3.33 5.06 23.64
C ILE A 181 2.39 3.88 23.51
N LEU A 182 1.11 4.15 23.32
CA LEU A 182 0.10 3.16 22.98
C LEU A 182 -0.21 3.23 21.49
N HIS A 183 0.23 2.23 20.75
CA HIS A 183 0.00 2.14 19.30
C HIS A 183 -1.21 1.25 19.01
N SER A 184 -2.08 1.70 18.12
CA SER A 184 -3.29 0.97 17.70
C SER A 184 -3.61 1.20 16.22
N ASP A 185 -4.56 0.46 15.72
CA ASP A 185 -5.22 0.76 14.45
C ASP A 185 -6.14 2.00 14.57
N ASN A 186 -6.93 2.25 13.51
CA ASN A 186 -7.85 3.39 13.44
C ASN A 186 -9.28 3.03 13.82
N GLY A 187 -9.52 1.96 14.58
CA GLY A 187 -10.84 1.51 15.01
C GLY A 187 -11.63 2.55 15.79
N GLY A 188 -12.94 2.40 15.86
CA GLY A 188 -13.84 3.31 16.60
C GLY A 188 -13.46 3.46 18.07
N PRO A 189 -13.32 2.37 18.84
CA PRO A 189 -12.94 2.42 20.25
C PRO A 189 -11.60 3.13 20.47
N MET A 190 -10.63 2.96 19.54
CA MET A 190 -9.29 3.55 19.61
C MET A 190 -9.30 5.07 19.55
N LYS A 191 -10.30 5.63 18.89
CA LYS A 191 -10.45 7.08 18.69
C LYS A 191 -11.50 7.73 19.59
N SER A 192 -12.11 6.97 20.48
CA SER A 192 -13.14 7.49 21.39
C SER A 192 -12.58 8.61 22.27
N TYR A 193 -13.42 9.59 22.57
CA TYR A 193 -13.04 10.69 23.46
C TYR A 193 -12.74 10.19 24.88
N THR A 194 -13.50 9.22 25.36
CA THR A 194 -13.31 8.60 26.68
C THR A 194 -11.92 7.98 26.81
N LEU A 195 -11.51 7.22 25.80
CA LEU A 195 -10.16 6.63 25.79
C LEU A 195 -9.07 7.70 25.74
N LYS A 196 -9.22 8.71 24.88
CA LYS A 196 -8.23 9.79 24.76
C LYS A 196 -8.06 10.55 26.06
N ALA A 197 -9.16 10.89 26.74
CA ALA A 197 -9.11 11.56 28.03
C ALA A 197 -8.38 10.69 29.08
N LYS A 198 -8.65 9.38 29.10
CA LYS A 198 -7.97 8.45 30.01
C LYS A 198 -6.47 8.33 29.72
N LEU A 199 -6.06 8.28 28.44
CA LEU A 199 -4.65 8.25 28.05
C LEU A 199 -3.92 9.53 28.48
N GLU A 200 -4.56 10.68 28.31
CA GLU A 200 -4.01 11.97 28.76
C GLU A 200 -3.86 12.03 30.29
N GLU A 201 -4.87 11.56 31.04
CA GLU A 201 -4.82 11.44 32.50
C GLU A 201 -3.63 10.56 32.96
N LEU A 202 -3.39 9.45 32.27
CA LEU A 202 -2.30 8.51 32.59
C LEU A 202 -0.93 8.95 32.03
N GLY A 203 -0.87 10.02 31.23
CA GLY A 203 0.37 10.48 30.58
C GLY A 203 0.86 9.53 29.47
N ILE A 204 -0.07 8.76 28.85
CA ILE A 204 0.21 7.82 27.78
C ILE A 204 -0.03 8.49 26.43
N PHE A 205 0.96 8.42 25.54
CA PHE A 205 0.86 8.99 24.20
C PHE A 205 0.18 8.02 23.24
N SER A 206 -0.88 8.47 22.57
CA SER A 206 -1.55 7.68 21.54
C SER A 206 -0.82 7.78 20.21
N SER A 207 -0.67 6.65 19.53
CA SER A 207 -0.16 6.55 18.16
C SER A 207 -1.09 5.67 17.33
N TYR A 208 -1.31 6.03 16.07
CA TYR A 208 -2.26 5.33 15.20
C TYR A 208 -1.59 4.89 13.91
N SER A 209 -2.00 3.73 13.41
CA SER A 209 -1.68 3.25 12.08
C SER A 209 -2.13 4.24 11.00
N ARG A 210 -1.49 4.21 9.84
CA ARG A 210 -1.94 5.02 8.69
C ARG A 210 -3.33 4.56 8.23
N PRO A 211 -4.20 5.47 7.80
CA PRO A 211 -5.51 5.10 7.29
C PRO A 211 -5.39 4.12 6.10
N ARG A 212 -6.14 3.02 6.16
CA ARG A 212 -6.19 1.97 5.12
C ARG A 212 -4.86 1.22 4.88
N VAL A 213 -3.97 1.19 5.86
CA VAL A 213 -2.74 0.39 5.83
C VAL A 213 -2.80 -0.61 6.97
N SER A 214 -3.01 -1.89 6.65
CA SER A 214 -3.13 -2.97 7.65
C SER A 214 -1.79 -3.33 8.30
N ASN A 215 -0.68 -3.18 7.58
CA ASN A 215 0.63 -3.63 8.05
C ASN A 215 1.30 -2.73 9.11
N ASP A 216 0.63 -1.68 9.57
CA ASP A 216 1.21 -0.75 10.54
C ASP A 216 1.08 -1.24 12.01
N ASN A 217 0.27 -2.29 12.27
CA ASN A 217 0.16 -2.95 13.58
C ASN A 217 0.47 -4.46 13.50
N PRO A 218 1.66 -4.86 12.98
CA PRO A 218 1.96 -6.25 12.65
C PRO A 218 2.05 -7.15 13.87
N TYR A 219 2.32 -6.60 15.03
CA TYR A 219 2.52 -7.39 16.26
C TYR A 219 1.25 -8.01 16.78
N SER A 220 0.17 -7.24 16.88
CA SER A 220 -1.16 -7.73 17.29
C SER A 220 -1.73 -8.65 16.22
N GLU A 221 -1.63 -8.29 14.94
CA GLU A 221 -2.10 -9.13 13.84
C GLU A 221 -1.39 -10.48 13.79
N SER A 222 -0.09 -10.51 14.01
CA SER A 222 0.72 -11.74 14.07
C SER A 222 0.27 -12.67 15.21
N LEU A 223 -0.05 -12.11 16.38
CA LEU A 223 -0.53 -12.86 17.52
C LEU A 223 -1.93 -13.47 17.29
N PHE A 224 -2.81 -12.75 16.59
CA PHE A 224 -4.18 -13.23 16.33
C PHE A 224 -4.25 -14.28 15.20
N ARG A 225 -3.22 -14.41 14.40
CA ARG A 225 -3.16 -15.43 13.32
C ARG A 225 -2.63 -16.79 13.78
N THR A 226 -2.16 -16.89 15.00
CA THR A 226 -1.71 -18.16 15.62
C THR A 226 -2.88 -18.88 16.26
#